data_d8dedc61a29b7db621a0f7ec553e914b
#
_entry.id   d8dedc61a29b7db621a0f7ec553e914b
#
_cell.length_a   1.000
_cell.length_b   1.000
_cell.length_c   1.000
_cell.angle_alpha   90.00
_cell.angle_beta   90.00
_cell.angle_gamma   90.00
#
_symmetry.space_group_name_H-M   'P 1'
#
loop_
_entity.id
_entity.type
_entity.pdbx_description
1 polymer ?
#
loop_
_entity_poly.entity_id
_entity_poly.type
_entity_poly.pdbx_seq_one_letter_code
_entity_poly.pdbx_strand_id
1 'polypeptide(L)'
;MKSIKWTDSAKELAYVSVFTALLIAVQLLLSFVPGVELVTVLFASYSFSMGVRRGVAVATVFSLLRQLVFGFFPTVLVVYLIYFNLLCVIFGLLGRKLPLKTKHIWIVVLCACICTAMFSMIDNILTPLWHGYSKRVFKIYFYASFSFMLPQIVCTAISVFFLFYPLARIFKSLKTRL
;
A
#
# COMPACT_ATOMS: atom_id res chain seq x y z
N MET A 1 28.58 2.27 -14.02
CA MET A 1 27.83 1.20 -13.33
C MET A 1 28.53 0.94 -11.99
N LYS A 2 27.96 1.37 -10.84
CA LYS A 2 28.51 1.00 -9.52
C LYS A 2 28.22 -0.49 -9.32
N SER A 3 29.22 -1.31 -9.14
CA SER A 3 29.09 -2.72 -8.77
C SER A 3 28.33 -2.80 -7.44
N ILE A 4 27.18 -3.42 -7.45
CA ILE A 4 26.42 -3.70 -6.23
C ILE A 4 27.22 -4.74 -5.46
N LYS A 5 27.78 -4.37 -4.31
CA LYS A 5 28.47 -5.31 -3.44
C LYS A 5 27.46 -6.33 -2.90
N TRP A 6 27.81 -7.60 -2.87
CA TRP A 6 26.94 -8.69 -2.38
C TRP A 6 26.40 -8.46 -0.96
N THR A 7 27.19 -7.79 -0.11
CA THR A 7 26.79 -7.39 1.25
C THR A 7 25.65 -6.39 1.27
N ASP A 8 25.62 -5.44 0.32
CA ASP A 8 24.56 -4.44 0.22
C ASP A 8 23.27 -5.10 -0.28
N SER A 9 23.39 -6.10 -1.19
CA SER A 9 22.25 -6.89 -1.70
C SER A 9 21.60 -7.73 -0.59
N ALA A 10 22.37 -8.38 0.28
CA ALA A 10 21.85 -9.17 1.39
C ALA A 10 21.12 -8.31 2.43
N LYS A 11 21.66 -7.15 2.76
CA LYS A 11 21.01 -6.17 3.65
C LYS A 11 19.68 -5.68 3.05
N GLU A 12 19.69 -5.30 1.77
CA GLU A 12 18.46 -4.85 1.09
C GLU A 12 17.39 -5.93 1.10
N LEU A 13 17.77 -7.19 0.84
CA LEU A 13 16.85 -8.32 0.89
C LEU A 13 16.27 -8.52 2.30
N ALA A 14 17.10 -8.44 3.34
CA ALA A 14 16.65 -8.54 4.73
C ALA A 14 15.63 -7.45 5.08
N TYR A 15 15.88 -6.20 4.67
CA TYR A 15 14.93 -5.10 4.92
C TYR A 15 13.59 -5.29 4.19
N VAL A 16 13.62 -5.72 2.93
CA VAL A 16 12.40 -6.04 2.17
C VAL A 16 11.62 -7.15 2.86
N SER A 17 12.30 -8.22 3.28
CA SER A 17 11.66 -9.36 3.93
C SER A 17 11.04 -9.00 5.29
N VAL A 18 11.78 -8.31 6.15
CA VAL A 18 11.31 -7.89 7.49
C VAL A 18 10.12 -6.94 7.36
N PHE A 19 10.21 -5.97 6.44
CA PHE A 19 9.12 -5.01 6.26
C PHE A 19 7.89 -5.67 5.64
N THR A 20 8.06 -6.60 4.70
CA THR A 20 6.95 -7.39 4.15
C THR A 20 6.27 -8.23 5.23
N ALA A 21 7.05 -8.89 6.10
CA ALA A 21 6.51 -9.66 7.22
C ALA A 21 5.71 -8.77 8.19
N LEU A 22 6.20 -7.56 8.49
CA LEU A 22 5.49 -6.58 9.29
C LEU A 22 4.14 -6.18 8.65
N LEU A 23 4.12 -5.94 7.34
CA LEU A 23 2.90 -5.59 6.62
C LEU A 23 1.85 -6.70 6.67
N ILE A 24 2.28 -7.96 6.48
CA ILE A 24 1.39 -9.13 6.58
C ILE A 24 0.85 -9.29 8.00
N ALA A 25 1.71 -9.14 9.01
CA ALA A 25 1.30 -9.20 10.41
C ALA A 25 0.28 -8.11 10.77
N VAL A 26 0.52 -6.86 10.35
CA VAL A 26 -0.42 -5.76 10.56
C VAL A 26 -1.75 -6.01 9.85
N GLN A 27 -1.71 -6.50 8.60
CA GLN A 27 -2.93 -6.84 7.87
C GLN A 27 -3.71 -7.98 8.55
N LEU A 28 -3.02 -9.01 9.05
CA LEU A 28 -3.65 -10.13 9.75
C LEU A 28 -4.32 -9.66 11.04
N LEU A 29 -3.65 -8.86 11.85
CA LEU A 29 -4.19 -8.32 13.10
C LEU A 29 -5.42 -7.43 12.87
N LEU A 30 -5.45 -6.66 11.77
CA LEU A 30 -6.55 -5.76 11.45
C LEU A 30 -7.65 -6.40 10.59
N SER A 31 -7.47 -7.65 10.15
CA SER A 31 -8.46 -8.34 9.32
C SER A 31 -9.81 -8.54 10.02
N PHE A 32 -9.81 -8.51 11.36
CA PHE A 32 -11.02 -8.64 12.18
C PHE A 32 -11.82 -7.33 12.30
N VAL A 33 -11.25 -6.19 11.87
CA VAL A 33 -11.92 -4.87 11.97
C VAL A 33 -12.16 -4.31 10.57
N PRO A 34 -13.39 -4.46 10.04
CA PRO A 34 -13.73 -3.96 8.71
C PRO A 34 -13.49 -2.45 8.58
N GLY A 35 -12.89 -2.04 7.47
CA GLY A 35 -12.64 -0.62 7.16
C GLY A 35 -11.41 -0.01 7.85
N VAL A 36 -10.74 -0.72 8.76
CA VAL A 36 -9.48 -0.25 9.35
C VAL A 36 -8.31 -0.73 8.50
N GLU A 37 -7.60 0.21 7.90
CA GLU A 37 -6.49 -0.09 7.01
C GLU A 37 -5.25 0.75 7.37
N LEU A 38 -4.23 0.10 7.93
CA LEU A 38 -2.92 0.70 8.19
C LEU A 38 -1.87 0.34 7.14
N VAL A 39 -2.15 -0.64 6.29
CA VAL A 39 -1.21 -1.12 5.27
C VAL A 39 -0.88 -0.01 4.28
N THR A 40 -1.88 0.78 3.87
CA THR A 40 -1.71 1.92 2.97
C THR A 40 -0.76 2.98 3.54
N VAL A 41 -0.89 3.38 4.80
CA VAL A 41 0.01 4.38 5.40
C VAL A 41 1.43 3.85 5.57
N LEU A 42 1.59 2.56 5.86
CA LEU A 42 2.90 1.90 5.95
C LEU A 42 3.60 1.89 4.58
N PHE A 43 2.92 1.49 3.51
CA PHE A 43 3.46 1.53 2.16
C PHE A 43 3.80 2.96 1.71
N ALA A 44 2.88 3.90 1.96
CA ALA A 44 3.07 5.29 1.59
C ALA A 44 4.31 5.89 2.28
N SER A 45 4.43 5.74 3.60
CA SER A 45 5.55 6.27 4.39
C SER A 45 6.88 5.58 4.06
N TYR A 46 6.85 4.26 3.83
CA TYR A 46 8.02 3.49 3.43
C TYR A 46 8.54 3.93 2.05
N SER A 47 7.66 3.95 1.04
CA SER A 47 8.02 4.30 -0.33
C SER A 47 8.46 5.76 -0.46
N PHE A 48 7.81 6.67 0.27
CA PHE A 48 8.20 8.07 0.35
C PHE A 48 9.65 8.24 0.86
N SER A 49 10.04 7.45 1.86
CA SER A 49 11.35 7.56 2.50
C SER A 49 12.44 6.75 1.80
N MET A 50 12.14 5.50 1.43
CA MET A 50 13.09 4.56 0.82
C MET A 50 13.21 4.70 -0.69
N GLY A 51 12.16 5.23 -1.34
CA GLY A 51 12.09 5.44 -2.78
C GLY A 51 11.36 4.34 -3.53
N VAL A 52 11.09 4.60 -4.82
CA VAL A 52 10.26 3.76 -5.70
C VAL A 52 10.74 2.32 -5.77
N ARG A 53 12.04 2.10 -6.03
CA ARG A 53 12.59 0.74 -6.28
C ARG A 53 12.34 -0.21 -5.10
N ARG A 54 12.63 0.25 -3.88
CA ARG A 54 12.43 -0.56 -2.66
C ARG A 54 10.95 -0.73 -2.36
N GLY A 55 10.14 0.32 -2.56
CA GLY A 55 8.69 0.26 -2.38
C GLY A 55 8.04 -0.79 -3.29
N VAL A 56 8.35 -0.76 -4.59
CA VAL A 56 7.83 -1.72 -5.57
C VAL A 56 8.27 -3.16 -5.24
N ALA A 57 9.52 -3.36 -4.82
CA ALA A 57 10.00 -4.69 -4.40
C ALA A 57 9.16 -5.24 -3.22
N VAL A 58 8.97 -4.43 -2.17
CA VAL A 58 8.12 -4.80 -1.03
C VAL A 58 6.68 -5.06 -1.45
N ALA A 59 6.10 -4.20 -2.30
CA ALA A 59 4.72 -4.33 -2.77
C ALA A 59 4.49 -5.63 -3.54
N THR A 60 5.43 -5.99 -4.41
CA THR A 60 5.36 -7.24 -5.18
C THR A 60 5.46 -8.46 -4.27
N VAL A 61 6.48 -8.49 -3.39
CA VAL A 61 6.67 -9.61 -2.44
C VAL A 61 5.48 -9.72 -1.49
N PHE A 62 4.96 -8.62 -0.97
CA PHE A 62 3.77 -8.59 -0.12
C PHE A 62 2.55 -9.16 -0.82
N SER A 63 2.27 -8.73 -2.06
CA SER A 63 1.10 -9.19 -2.82
C SER A 63 1.14 -10.70 -3.08
N LEU A 64 2.33 -11.27 -3.28
CA LEU A 64 2.51 -12.71 -3.46
C LEU A 64 2.41 -13.48 -2.14
N LEU A 65 3.17 -13.07 -1.11
CA LEU A 65 3.23 -13.79 0.17
C LEU A 65 1.90 -13.73 0.94
N ARG A 66 1.15 -12.64 0.80
CA ARG A 66 -0.18 -12.53 1.40
C ARG A 66 -1.10 -13.66 0.99
N GLN A 67 -1.01 -14.15 -0.25
CA GLN A 67 -1.85 -15.26 -0.72
C GLN A 67 -1.58 -16.59 0.02
N LEU A 68 -0.37 -16.76 0.56
CA LEU A 68 -0.04 -17.94 1.37
C LEU A 68 -0.70 -17.88 2.76
N VAL A 69 -0.91 -16.68 3.29
CA VAL A 69 -1.48 -16.49 4.64
C VAL A 69 -3.00 -16.43 4.62
N PHE A 70 -3.60 -15.73 3.65
CA PHE A 70 -5.04 -15.49 3.56
C PHE A 70 -5.78 -16.40 2.60
N GLY A 71 -5.06 -17.28 1.90
CA GLY A 71 -5.60 -18.12 0.83
C GLY A 71 -5.41 -17.50 -0.56
N PHE A 72 -5.41 -18.37 -1.57
CA PHE A 72 -5.15 -17.96 -2.95
C PHE A 72 -6.43 -17.44 -3.62
N PHE A 73 -6.50 -16.15 -3.80
CA PHE A 73 -7.58 -15.45 -4.52
C PHE A 73 -6.98 -14.69 -5.72
N PRO A 74 -7.08 -15.23 -6.96
CA PRO A 74 -6.46 -14.62 -8.14
C PRO A 74 -6.85 -13.16 -8.38
N THR A 75 -8.12 -12.81 -8.17
CA THR A 75 -8.63 -11.44 -8.31
C THR A 75 -7.93 -10.49 -7.35
N VAL A 76 -7.86 -10.89 -6.08
CA VAL A 76 -7.21 -10.08 -5.03
C VAL A 76 -5.71 -9.92 -5.31
N LEU A 77 -5.06 -10.99 -5.80
CA LEU A 77 -3.65 -10.92 -6.20
C LEU A 77 -3.41 -9.86 -7.27
N VAL A 78 -4.24 -9.87 -8.33
CA VAL A 78 -4.10 -8.91 -9.44
C VAL A 78 -4.36 -7.48 -8.95
N VAL A 79 -5.42 -7.26 -8.18
CA VAL A 79 -5.75 -5.95 -7.60
C VAL A 79 -4.58 -5.44 -6.74
N TYR A 80 -4.02 -6.28 -5.86
CA TYR A 80 -2.92 -5.90 -4.97
C TYR A 80 -1.63 -5.61 -5.73
N LEU A 81 -1.29 -6.41 -6.75
CA LEU A 81 -0.14 -6.16 -7.59
C LEU A 81 -0.24 -4.82 -8.32
N ILE A 82 -1.42 -4.48 -8.84
CA ILE A 82 -1.61 -3.21 -9.53
C ILE A 82 -1.58 -2.06 -8.51
N TYR A 83 -2.39 -2.14 -7.46
CA TYR A 83 -2.60 -1.05 -6.53
C TYR A 83 -1.36 -0.70 -5.70
N PHE A 84 -0.76 -1.67 -5.00
CA PHE A 84 0.37 -1.38 -4.12
C PHE A 84 1.63 -0.98 -4.88
N ASN A 85 1.85 -1.51 -6.08
CA ASN A 85 2.94 -1.04 -6.93
C ASN A 85 2.71 0.39 -7.40
N LEU A 86 1.50 0.73 -7.83
CA LEU A 86 1.14 2.10 -8.23
C LEU A 86 1.28 3.09 -7.06
N LEU A 87 0.77 2.72 -5.87
CA LEU A 87 0.91 3.48 -4.64
C LEU A 87 2.40 3.75 -4.33
N CYS A 88 3.24 2.72 -4.40
CA CYS A 88 4.67 2.85 -4.15
C CYS A 88 5.38 3.75 -5.16
N VAL A 89 4.98 3.71 -6.43
CA VAL A 89 5.51 4.62 -7.45
C VAL A 89 5.10 6.06 -7.13
N ILE A 90 3.83 6.31 -6.87
CA ILE A 90 3.31 7.67 -6.57
C ILE A 90 4.03 8.24 -5.35
N PHE A 91 4.03 7.53 -4.22
CA PHE A 91 4.64 8.02 -2.98
C PHE A 91 6.16 8.06 -3.04
N GLY A 92 6.79 7.15 -3.75
CA GLY A 92 8.24 7.17 -3.98
C GLY A 92 8.69 8.35 -4.85
N LEU A 93 7.89 8.76 -5.85
CA LEU A 93 8.12 9.97 -6.65
C LEU A 93 7.82 11.24 -5.82
N LEU A 94 6.74 11.20 -5.04
CA LEU A 94 6.39 12.31 -4.14
C LEU A 94 7.53 12.59 -3.14
N GLY A 95 8.12 11.53 -2.57
CA GLY A 95 9.25 11.65 -1.64
C GLY A 95 10.55 12.18 -2.26
N ARG A 96 10.70 12.11 -3.60
CA ARG A 96 11.81 12.76 -4.31
C ARG A 96 11.57 14.26 -4.50
N LYS A 97 10.32 14.69 -4.67
CA LYS A 97 9.95 16.08 -4.98
C LYS A 97 9.64 16.90 -3.74
N LEU A 98 9.07 16.29 -2.71
CA LEU A 98 8.61 16.99 -1.51
C LEU A 98 9.55 16.71 -0.33
N PRO A 99 10.02 17.75 0.36
CA PRO A 99 10.73 17.57 1.63
C PRO A 99 9.75 17.08 2.70
N LEU A 100 10.24 16.23 3.62
CA LEU A 100 9.46 15.74 4.76
C LEU A 100 9.22 16.88 5.75
N LYS A 101 8.20 17.69 5.50
CA LYS A 101 7.77 18.81 6.34
C LYS A 101 6.28 18.69 6.66
N THR A 102 5.90 19.01 7.87
CA THR A 102 4.51 18.92 8.34
C THR A 102 3.51 19.71 7.49
N LYS A 103 3.96 20.83 6.90
CA LYS A 103 3.12 21.66 6.01
C LYS A 103 2.61 20.93 4.76
N HIS A 104 3.28 19.87 4.34
CA HIS A 104 2.89 19.08 3.15
C HIS A 104 1.98 17.90 3.47
N ILE A 105 1.58 17.73 4.74
CA ILE A 105 0.76 16.60 5.17
C ILE A 105 -0.57 16.52 4.39
N TRP A 106 -1.19 17.65 4.10
CA TRP A 106 -2.45 17.68 3.37
C TRP A 106 -2.34 17.14 1.94
N ILE A 107 -1.20 17.40 1.25
CA ILE A 107 -0.94 16.84 -0.08
C ILE A 107 -0.81 15.31 0.01
N VAL A 108 -0.10 14.84 1.04
CA VAL A 108 0.09 13.41 1.28
C VAL A 108 -1.23 12.72 1.59
N VAL A 109 -2.06 13.31 2.47
CA VAL A 109 -3.40 12.79 2.80
C VAL A 109 -4.28 12.75 1.56
N LEU A 110 -4.34 13.83 0.79
CA LEU A 110 -5.13 13.89 -0.45
C LEU A 110 -4.70 12.80 -1.44
N CYS A 111 -3.39 12.67 -1.68
CA CYS A 111 -2.86 11.62 -2.55
C CYS A 111 -3.22 10.21 -2.04
N ALA A 112 -3.14 9.97 -0.73
CA ALA A 112 -3.50 8.68 -0.15
C ALA A 112 -4.99 8.38 -0.32
N CYS A 113 -5.86 9.35 -0.06
CA CYS A 113 -7.31 9.19 -0.25
C CYS A 113 -7.67 8.89 -1.71
N ILE A 114 -7.04 9.59 -2.66
CA ILE A 114 -7.22 9.33 -4.10
C ILE A 114 -6.78 7.90 -4.44
N CYS A 115 -5.61 7.47 -3.95
CA CYS A 115 -5.13 6.10 -4.17
C CYS A 115 -6.08 5.06 -3.57
N THR A 116 -6.61 5.27 -2.36
CA THR A 116 -7.59 4.36 -1.73
C THR A 116 -8.90 4.32 -2.50
N ALA A 117 -9.39 5.46 -3.00
CA ALA A 117 -10.56 5.50 -3.88
C ALA A 117 -10.31 4.73 -5.19
N MET A 118 -9.13 4.88 -5.78
CA MET A 118 -8.74 4.11 -6.98
C MET A 118 -8.68 2.60 -6.69
N PHE A 119 -8.17 2.19 -5.54
CA PHE A 119 -8.18 0.77 -5.13
C PHE A 119 -9.60 0.21 -5.13
N SER A 120 -10.52 0.88 -4.43
CA SER A 120 -11.92 0.47 -4.37
C SER A 120 -12.58 0.42 -5.76
N MET A 121 -12.27 1.38 -6.63
CA MET A 121 -12.78 1.39 -8.01
C MET A 121 -12.22 0.22 -8.84
N ILE A 122 -10.93 -0.07 -8.72
CA ILE A 122 -10.30 -1.20 -9.44
C ILE A 122 -10.93 -2.51 -8.98
N ASP A 123 -11.09 -2.70 -7.67
CA ASP A 123 -11.70 -3.91 -7.12
C ASP A 123 -13.17 -4.05 -7.55
N ASN A 124 -13.94 -2.97 -7.48
CA ASN A 124 -15.35 -2.93 -7.85
C ASN A 124 -15.62 -3.23 -9.34
N ILE A 125 -14.62 -3.03 -10.18
CA ILE A 125 -14.71 -3.35 -11.62
C ILE A 125 -14.15 -4.75 -11.88
N LEU A 126 -12.96 -5.04 -11.35
CA LEU A 126 -12.22 -6.25 -11.66
C LEU A 126 -12.90 -7.51 -11.08
N THR A 127 -13.38 -7.43 -9.84
CA THR A 127 -13.99 -8.57 -9.15
C THR A 127 -15.25 -9.07 -9.86
N PRO A 128 -16.25 -8.24 -10.21
CA PRO A 128 -17.40 -8.69 -10.96
C PRO A 128 -17.11 -9.17 -12.37
N LEU A 129 -16.14 -8.56 -13.06
CA LEU A 129 -15.73 -8.98 -14.39
C LEU A 129 -15.08 -10.37 -14.35
N TRP A 130 -14.21 -10.61 -13.38
CA TRP A 130 -13.53 -11.89 -13.20
C TRP A 130 -14.49 -13.04 -12.91
N HIS A 131 -15.53 -12.78 -12.10
CA HIS A 131 -16.54 -13.77 -11.74
C HIS A 131 -17.72 -13.86 -12.72
N GLY A 132 -17.70 -13.11 -13.81
CA GLY A 132 -18.73 -13.12 -14.83
C GLY A 132 -20.11 -12.71 -14.33
N TYR A 133 -20.19 -11.73 -13.43
CA TYR A 133 -21.47 -11.28 -12.86
C TYR A 133 -22.39 -10.72 -13.93
N SER A 134 -23.69 -11.09 -13.84
CA SER A 134 -24.70 -10.50 -14.70
C SER A 134 -24.80 -8.97 -14.49
N LYS A 135 -25.31 -8.23 -15.49
CA LYS A 135 -25.45 -6.76 -15.41
C LYS A 135 -26.24 -6.30 -14.16
N ARG A 136 -27.22 -7.09 -13.71
CA ARG A 136 -28.00 -6.78 -12.50
C ARG A 136 -27.17 -6.94 -11.24
N VAL A 137 -26.44 -8.05 -11.11
CA VAL A 137 -25.58 -8.35 -9.96
C VAL A 137 -24.43 -7.37 -9.91
N PHE A 138 -23.83 -7.02 -11.07
CA PHE A 138 -22.79 -5.99 -11.16
C PHE A 138 -23.23 -4.64 -10.55
N LYS A 139 -24.43 -4.17 -10.91
CA LYS A 139 -24.97 -2.91 -10.35
C LYS A 139 -25.15 -2.99 -8.84
N ILE A 140 -25.72 -4.07 -8.33
CA ILE A 140 -25.93 -4.26 -6.89
C ILE A 140 -24.57 -4.26 -6.16
N TYR A 141 -23.59 -5.03 -6.66
CA TYR A 141 -22.25 -5.10 -6.10
C TYR A 141 -21.57 -3.72 -6.07
N PHE A 142 -21.65 -3.00 -7.19
CA PHE A 142 -21.05 -1.67 -7.33
C PHE A 142 -21.64 -0.67 -6.32
N TYR A 143 -22.96 -0.62 -6.17
CA TYR A 143 -23.60 0.28 -5.19
C TYR A 143 -23.31 -0.14 -3.75
N ALA A 144 -23.32 -1.42 -3.44
CA ALA A 144 -22.99 -1.92 -2.10
C ALA A 144 -21.56 -1.57 -1.69
N SER A 145 -20.63 -1.58 -2.64
CA SER A 145 -19.22 -1.27 -2.40
C SER A 145 -18.96 0.17 -1.95
N PHE A 146 -19.83 1.12 -2.30
CA PHE A 146 -19.71 2.50 -1.83
C PHE A 146 -19.81 2.61 -0.30
N SER A 147 -20.62 1.75 0.32
CA SER A 147 -20.79 1.72 1.78
C SER A 147 -19.49 1.32 2.51
N PHE A 148 -18.62 0.55 1.86
CA PHE A 148 -17.31 0.17 2.40
C PHE A 148 -16.19 1.16 2.00
N MET A 149 -16.30 1.77 0.83
CA MET A 149 -15.32 2.72 0.32
C MET A 149 -15.20 3.97 1.20
N LEU A 150 -16.32 4.54 1.65
CA LEU A 150 -16.31 5.76 2.46
C LEU A 150 -15.59 5.57 3.80
N PRO A 151 -15.92 4.57 4.65
CA PRO A 151 -15.18 4.30 5.87
C PRO A 151 -13.69 4.07 5.64
N GLN A 152 -13.32 3.37 4.55
CA GLN A 152 -11.94 3.09 4.19
C GLN A 152 -11.16 4.37 3.86
N ILE A 153 -11.75 5.29 3.08
CA ILE A 153 -11.13 6.60 2.77
C ILE A 153 -10.96 7.43 4.04
N VAL A 154 -11.96 7.46 4.91
CA VAL A 154 -11.88 8.19 6.19
C VAL A 154 -10.78 7.60 7.07
N CYS A 155 -10.72 6.28 7.20
CA CYS A 155 -9.66 5.60 7.94
C CYS A 155 -8.27 5.91 7.36
N THR A 156 -8.12 5.88 6.03
CA THR A 156 -6.88 6.26 5.35
C THR A 156 -6.50 7.71 5.65
N ALA A 157 -7.45 8.64 5.58
CA ALA A 157 -7.20 10.05 5.88
C ALA A 157 -6.67 10.23 7.31
N ILE A 158 -7.34 9.62 8.29
CA ILE A 158 -6.97 9.69 9.71
C ILE A 158 -5.60 9.03 9.94
N SER A 159 -5.40 7.81 9.46
CA SER A 159 -4.17 7.06 9.66
C SER A 159 -2.97 7.76 9.02
N VAL A 160 -3.12 8.28 7.80
CA VAL A 160 -2.06 9.02 7.11
C VAL A 160 -1.78 10.35 7.81
N PHE A 161 -2.80 11.07 8.25
CA PHE A 161 -2.62 12.34 8.95
C PHE A 161 -1.77 12.19 10.22
N PHE A 162 -2.07 11.18 11.04
CA PHE A 162 -1.38 10.98 12.31
C PHE A 162 -0.09 10.16 12.19
N LEU A 163 -0.07 9.11 11.39
CA LEU A 163 1.01 8.13 11.37
C LEU A 163 2.05 8.35 10.28
N PHE A 164 1.72 9.04 9.19
CA PHE A 164 2.65 9.18 8.07
C PHE A 164 3.96 9.85 8.47
N TYR A 165 3.88 10.98 9.20
CA TYR A 165 5.07 11.74 9.54
C TYR A 165 6.02 11.00 10.49
N PRO A 166 5.59 10.41 11.62
CA PRO A 166 6.44 9.62 12.48
C PRO A 166 7.03 8.41 11.77
N LEU A 167 6.23 7.66 11.00
CA LEU A 167 6.70 6.50 10.24
C LEU A 167 7.74 6.89 9.18
N ALA A 168 7.47 7.92 8.39
CA ALA A 168 8.40 8.39 7.38
C ALA A 168 9.74 8.87 7.99
N ARG A 169 9.71 9.45 9.20
CA ARG A 169 10.92 9.85 9.93
C ARG A 169 11.73 8.63 10.37
N ILE A 170 11.07 7.58 10.88
CA ILE A 170 11.72 6.32 11.26
C ILE A 170 12.37 5.68 10.02
N PHE A 171 11.65 5.54 8.93
CA PHE A 171 12.19 4.96 7.70
C PHE A 171 13.34 5.78 7.11
N LYS A 172 13.28 7.10 7.19
CA LYS A 172 14.37 7.96 6.75
C LYS A 172 15.63 7.76 7.60
N SER A 173 15.48 7.58 8.92
CA SER A 173 16.61 7.27 9.83
C SER A 173 17.21 5.90 9.51
N LEU A 174 16.39 4.90 9.20
CA LEU A 174 16.86 3.59 8.77
C LEU A 174 17.63 3.65 7.44
N LYS A 175 17.18 4.48 6.50
CA LYS A 175 17.86 4.68 5.21
C LYS A 175 19.29 5.21 5.34
N THR A 176 19.56 6.06 6.33
CA THR A 176 20.90 6.60 6.57
C THR A 176 21.86 5.58 7.16
N ARG A 177 21.35 4.46 7.68
CA ARG A 177 22.14 3.35 8.24
C ARG A 177 22.40 2.21 7.25
N LEU A 178 21.79 2.29 6.09
CA LEU A 178 21.94 1.38 4.95
C LEU A 178 23.02 1.85 4.00
#